data_30e27f0f871d10ceee2bb81378c599bb
#
_entry.id   30e27f0f871d10ceee2bb81378c599bb
#
_cell.length_a   1.000
_cell.length_b   1.000
_cell.length_c   1.000
_cell.angle_alpha   90.00
_cell.angle_beta   90.00
_cell.angle_gamma   90.00
#
_symmetry.space_group_name_H-M   'P 1'
#
loop_
_entity.id
_entity.type
_entity.pdbx_description
1 polymer ?
#
loop_
_entity_poly.entity_id
_entity_poly.type
_entity_poly.pdbx_seq_one_letter_code
_entity_poly.pdbx_strand_id
1 'polypeptide(L)'
;MIQALHEAGIRPDIISGVSAGSVVSVFYADGKEPHEVVDLFETLSFKDLTSLSINRKGLLVLDDFIEFLSSNLSVKNLEELKTPVVVTATDLDHGCSVSFRSGNIAERVAASCSLPVLFTPQNIEGTWYVDGGVLMNFPVSVIREECDKIIGLNVSPLITDEYNQSILSIAQRAYHFMFQANAISEKRKCDLLIETNGLQDYSNHELGKVEEIFLKGYNAANDILYALKQEKRTIWNTPL
;
A
#
# COMPACT_ATOMS: atom_id res chain seq x y z
N MET A 1 -7.97 5.14 8.18
CA MET A 1 -8.76 3.88 8.19
C MET A 1 -8.34 2.97 9.34
N ILE A 2 -7.09 2.51 9.42
CA ILE A 2 -6.62 1.60 10.48
C ILE A 2 -6.91 2.15 11.88
N GLN A 3 -6.72 3.45 12.12
CA GLN A 3 -7.06 4.10 13.39
C GLN A 3 -8.54 3.89 13.79
N ALA A 4 -9.46 4.06 12.84
CA ALA A 4 -10.90 3.86 13.11
C ALA A 4 -11.23 2.39 13.45
N LEU A 5 -10.58 1.44 12.78
CA LEU A 5 -10.69 0.02 13.11
C LEU A 5 -10.15 -0.27 14.51
N HIS A 6 -9.01 0.33 14.88
CA HIS A 6 -8.43 0.24 16.22
C HIS A 6 -9.39 0.70 17.31
N GLU A 7 -10.00 1.88 17.13
CA GLU A 7 -10.97 2.46 18.06
C GLU A 7 -12.24 1.63 18.17
N ALA A 8 -12.61 0.92 17.09
CA ALA A 8 -13.70 -0.07 17.09
C ALA A 8 -13.30 -1.44 17.69
N GLY A 9 -12.06 -1.59 18.20
CA GLY A 9 -11.56 -2.83 18.79
C GLY A 9 -11.18 -3.91 17.77
N ILE A 10 -11.02 -3.54 16.49
CA ILE A 10 -10.67 -4.46 15.41
C ILE A 10 -9.16 -4.42 15.19
N ARG A 11 -8.52 -5.58 15.27
CA ARG A 11 -7.09 -5.78 15.02
C ARG A 11 -6.90 -6.90 14.01
N PRO A 12 -5.99 -6.75 13.04
CA PRO A 12 -5.71 -7.81 12.09
C PRO A 12 -4.80 -8.88 12.68
N ASP A 13 -5.05 -10.16 12.35
CA ASP A 13 -4.16 -11.28 12.64
C ASP A 13 -3.08 -11.44 11.55
N ILE A 14 -3.36 -10.95 10.34
CA ILE A 14 -2.44 -10.90 9.21
C ILE A 14 -2.78 -9.69 8.33
N ILE A 15 -1.77 -9.11 7.68
CA ILE A 15 -1.95 -7.98 6.78
C ILE A 15 -1.33 -8.29 5.42
N SER A 16 -2.03 -7.96 4.34
CA SER A 16 -1.48 -7.98 2.99
C SER A 16 -1.45 -6.58 2.42
N GLY A 17 -0.30 -6.17 1.92
CA GLY A 17 -0.08 -4.83 1.39
C GLY A 17 0.68 -4.82 0.06
N VAL A 18 0.42 -3.79 -0.73
CA VAL A 18 1.11 -3.49 -1.98
C VAL A 18 1.45 -2.01 -2.04
N SER A 19 2.63 -1.67 -2.57
CA SER A 19 3.09 -0.28 -2.73
C SER A 19 2.94 0.51 -1.41
N ALA A 20 2.31 1.68 -1.39
CA ALA A 20 2.06 2.45 -0.18
C ALA A 20 1.35 1.64 0.93
N GLY A 21 0.49 0.69 0.56
CA GLY A 21 -0.15 -0.23 1.50
C GLY A 21 0.86 -1.15 2.20
N SER A 22 1.92 -1.57 1.54
CA SER A 22 2.99 -2.37 2.15
C SER A 22 3.79 -1.56 3.18
N VAL A 23 4.05 -0.27 2.90
CA VAL A 23 4.73 0.65 3.81
C VAL A 23 3.97 0.80 5.13
N VAL A 24 2.68 1.13 5.03
CA VAL A 24 1.82 1.26 6.22
C VAL A 24 1.71 -0.07 6.98
N SER A 25 1.61 -1.19 6.25
CA SER A 25 1.49 -2.52 6.84
C SER A 25 2.68 -2.89 7.71
N VAL A 26 3.91 -2.65 7.23
CA VAL A 26 5.12 -3.04 7.98
C VAL A 26 5.34 -2.16 9.21
N PHE A 27 5.10 -0.85 9.12
CA PHE A 27 5.20 0.02 10.29
C PHE A 27 4.16 -0.31 11.35
N TYR A 28 2.92 -0.57 10.93
CA TYR A 28 1.86 -0.99 11.83
C TYR A 28 2.17 -2.34 12.49
N ALA A 29 2.63 -3.33 11.71
CA ALA A 29 2.97 -4.65 12.20
C ALA A 29 4.22 -4.67 13.12
N ASP A 30 5.14 -3.71 12.93
CA ASP A 30 6.27 -3.46 13.81
C ASP A 30 5.84 -2.91 15.18
N GLY A 31 4.61 -2.39 15.27
CA GLY A 31 3.97 -1.94 16.51
C GLY A 31 3.82 -0.43 16.63
N LYS A 32 3.99 0.32 15.54
CA LYS A 32 3.67 1.75 15.53
C LYS A 32 2.16 1.95 15.50
N GLU A 33 1.69 2.89 16.29
CA GLU A 33 0.30 3.35 16.20
C GLU A 33 0.07 4.12 14.88
N PRO A 34 -1.15 4.10 14.31
CA PRO A 34 -1.40 4.73 13.01
C PRO A 34 -1.02 6.20 12.93
N HIS A 35 -1.14 6.98 14.03
CA HIS A 35 -0.72 8.38 14.06
C HIS A 35 0.82 8.53 14.04
N GLU A 36 1.57 7.62 14.67
CA GLU A 36 3.03 7.63 14.63
C GLU A 36 3.55 7.40 13.21
N VAL A 37 2.81 6.61 12.40
CA VAL A 37 3.13 6.45 10.97
C VAL A 37 2.89 7.74 10.20
N VAL A 38 1.83 8.51 10.53
CA VAL A 38 1.59 9.84 9.94
C VAL A 38 2.75 10.78 10.26
N ASP A 39 3.16 10.87 11.52
CA ASP A 39 4.23 11.74 12.00
C ASP A 39 5.56 11.46 11.28
N LEU A 40 5.86 10.19 10.97
CA LEU A 40 7.06 9.81 10.22
C LEU A 40 7.10 10.43 8.81
N PHE A 41 5.95 10.60 8.17
CA PHE A 41 5.86 11.11 6.80
C PHE A 41 5.57 12.61 6.74
N GLU A 42 5.05 13.23 7.81
CA GLU A 42 4.67 14.64 7.82
C GLU A 42 5.85 15.59 7.60
N THR A 43 7.02 15.22 8.12
CA THR A 43 8.25 16.03 8.01
C THR A 43 9.08 15.72 6.78
N LEU A 44 8.72 14.68 6.02
CA LEU A 44 9.47 14.23 4.85
C LEU A 44 8.99 14.92 3.57
N SER A 45 9.92 15.12 2.67
CA SER A 45 9.62 15.43 1.28
C SER A 45 9.92 14.21 0.38
N PHE A 46 9.31 14.16 -0.78
CA PHE A 46 9.60 13.11 -1.76
C PHE A 46 11.09 13.03 -2.14
N LYS A 47 11.80 14.16 -2.09
CA LYS A 47 13.23 14.25 -2.37
C LYS A 47 14.12 13.63 -1.28
N ASP A 48 13.61 13.55 -0.05
CA ASP A 48 14.33 12.93 1.07
C ASP A 48 14.31 11.39 0.97
N LEU A 49 13.42 10.85 0.14
CA LEU A 49 13.23 9.41 -0.06
C LEU A 49 13.76 8.90 -1.40
N THR A 50 14.26 9.80 -2.27
CA THR A 50 14.63 9.43 -3.65
C THR A 50 15.80 10.25 -4.16
N SER A 51 16.67 9.62 -4.97
CA SER A 51 17.75 10.29 -5.66
C SER A 51 17.74 9.95 -7.16
N LEU A 52 18.47 10.76 -7.97
CA LEU A 52 18.49 10.59 -9.43
C LEU A 52 19.24 9.32 -9.83
N SER A 53 18.64 8.52 -10.70
CA SER A 53 19.26 7.32 -11.24
C SER A 53 20.34 7.65 -12.30
N ILE A 54 21.55 7.16 -12.07
CA ILE A 54 22.66 7.27 -13.04
C ILE A 54 22.55 6.18 -14.13
N ASN A 55 21.88 5.07 -13.85
CA ASN A 55 21.92 3.85 -14.66
C ASN A 55 20.80 3.71 -15.71
N ARG A 56 19.98 4.73 -15.92
CA ARG A 56 18.90 4.78 -16.93
C ARG A 56 17.84 3.65 -16.87
N LYS A 57 17.77 2.87 -15.77
CA LYS A 57 16.72 1.84 -15.57
C LYS A 57 15.43 2.39 -14.98
N GLY A 58 15.43 3.65 -14.57
CA GLY A 58 14.35 4.46 -14.03
C GLY A 58 14.86 5.90 -13.87
N LEU A 59 13.98 6.84 -13.52
CA LEU A 59 14.36 8.24 -13.29
C LEU A 59 14.99 8.42 -11.90
N LEU A 60 14.51 7.67 -10.90
CA LEU A 60 14.87 7.78 -9.49
C LEU A 60 15.27 6.42 -8.92
N VAL A 61 16.10 6.41 -7.90
CA VAL A 61 16.41 5.23 -7.07
C VAL A 61 15.76 5.38 -5.70
N LEU A 62 15.57 4.25 -5.01
CA LEU A 62 14.91 4.15 -3.70
C LEU A 62 15.91 3.83 -2.57
N ASP A 63 17.21 4.10 -2.75
CA ASP A 63 18.21 3.79 -1.73
C ASP A 63 17.95 4.57 -0.43
N ASP A 64 17.62 5.87 -0.54
CA ASP A 64 17.27 6.72 0.60
C ASP A 64 15.97 6.21 1.29
N PHE A 65 15.02 5.70 0.51
CA PHE A 65 13.79 5.09 1.06
C PHE A 65 14.07 3.77 1.79
N ILE A 66 14.97 2.94 1.27
CA ILE A 66 15.43 1.71 1.93
C ILE A 66 16.12 2.04 3.27
N GLU A 67 16.96 3.07 3.28
CA GLU A 67 17.61 3.54 4.51
C GLU A 67 16.60 4.08 5.52
N PHE A 68 15.63 4.88 5.06
CA PHE A 68 14.53 5.39 5.89
C PHE A 68 13.74 4.25 6.54
N LEU A 69 13.32 3.25 5.78
CA LEU A 69 12.61 2.09 6.32
C LEU A 69 13.47 1.34 7.35
N SER A 70 14.72 1.06 7.00
CA SER A 70 15.64 0.32 7.86
C SER A 70 15.94 1.04 9.18
N SER A 71 15.96 2.37 9.17
CA SER A 71 16.23 3.20 10.35
C SER A 71 15.02 3.37 11.27
N ASN A 72 13.80 3.19 10.75
CA ASN A 72 12.56 3.43 11.48
C ASN A 72 11.79 2.17 11.86
N LEU A 73 12.29 0.98 11.50
CA LEU A 73 11.75 -0.32 11.91
C LEU A 73 12.57 -0.92 13.03
N SER A 74 11.93 -1.64 13.96
CA SER A 74 12.60 -2.32 15.10
C SER A 74 13.19 -3.67 14.71
N VAL A 75 12.71 -4.28 13.63
CA VAL A 75 13.15 -5.56 13.09
C VAL A 75 13.56 -5.44 11.63
N LYS A 76 14.35 -6.40 11.13
CA LYS A 76 14.90 -6.35 9.76
C LYS A 76 14.12 -7.18 8.76
N ASN A 77 13.53 -8.28 9.20
CA ASN A 77 12.90 -9.26 8.32
C ASN A 77 11.39 -9.35 8.57
N LEU A 78 10.62 -9.65 7.51
CA LEU A 78 9.15 -9.76 7.57
C LEU A 78 8.68 -10.78 8.61
N GLU A 79 9.36 -11.90 8.73
CA GLU A 79 9.05 -12.98 9.68
C GLU A 79 9.30 -12.62 11.16
N GLU A 80 9.95 -11.49 11.42
CA GLU A 80 10.21 -10.98 12.78
C GLU A 80 9.10 -10.02 13.25
N LEU A 81 8.20 -9.58 12.35
CA LEU A 81 7.11 -8.67 12.68
C LEU A 81 6.10 -9.32 13.65
N LYS A 82 5.54 -8.51 14.55
CA LYS A 82 4.56 -8.98 15.56
C LYS A 82 3.28 -9.49 14.93
N THR A 83 2.81 -8.81 13.88
CA THR A 83 1.69 -9.25 13.04
C THR A 83 2.26 -9.69 11.70
N PRO A 84 1.97 -10.90 11.20
CA PRO A 84 2.42 -11.35 9.88
C PRO A 84 2.04 -10.37 8.78
N VAL A 85 2.99 -10.04 7.92
CA VAL A 85 2.76 -9.17 6.75
C VAL A 85 3.13 -9.90 5.48
N VAL A 86 2.28 -9.77 4.46
CA VAL A 86 2.54 -10.23 3.10
C VAL A 86 2.73 -9.01 2.22
N VAL A 87 3.92 -8.87 1.64
CA VAL A 87 4.27 -7.78 0.71
C VAL A 87 4.20 -8.28 -0.71
N THR A 88 3.38 -7.64 -1.56
CA THR A 88 3.20 -8.05 -2.95
C THR A 88 4.03 -7.18 -3.89
N ALA A 89 4.80 -7.82 -4.78
CA ALA A 89 5.54 -7.18 -5.86
C ALA A 89 5.28 -7.92 -7.19
N THR A 90 5.73 -7.33 -8.29
CA THR A 90 5.69 -7.96 -9.61
C THR A 90 7.10 -8.39 -10.00
N ASP A 91 7.29 -9.68 -10.25
CA ASP A 91 8.49 -10.25 -10.84
C ASP A 91 8.53 -9.86 -12.33
N LEU A 92 9.49 -9.01 -12.69
CA LEU A 92 9.61 -8.46 -14.03
C LEU A 92 10.22 -9.48 -15.01
N ASP A 93 11.04 -10.39 -14.52
CA ASP A 93 11.74 -11.38 -15.35
C ASP A 93 10.81 -12.53 -15.76
N HIS A 94 9.85 -12.90 -14.89
CA HIS A 94 8.93 -14.03 -15.13
C HIS A 94 7.48 -13.58 -15.39
N GLY A 95 7.15 -12.30 -15.23
CA GLY A 95 5.82 -11.75 -15.52
C GLY A 95 4.73 -12.29 -14.58
N CYS A 96 5.03 -12.47 -13.30
CA CYS A 96 4.08 -12.96 -12.31
C CYS A 96 4.07 -12.09 -11.04
N SER A 97 2.95 -12.17 -10.30
CA SER A 97 2.85 -11.57 -8.98
C SER A 97 3.56 -12.45 -7.95
N VAL A 98 4.35 -11.83 -7.08
CA VAL A 98 5.07 -12.50 -5.98
C VAL A 98 4.65 -11.90 -4.67
N SER A 99 4.40 -12.76 -3.67
CA SER A 99 3.96 -12.38 -2.32
C SER A 99 5.03 -12.79 -1.31
N PHE A 100 5.81 -11.83 -0.85
CA PHE A 100 6.88 -12.04 0.13
C PHE A 100 6.29 -12.17 1.54
N ARG A 101 6.69 -13.22 2.25
CA ARG A 101 6.34 -13.48 3.66
C ARG A 101 7.58 -13.51 4.56
N SER A 102 8.76 -13.40 3.98
CA SER A 102 10.04 -13.44 4.67
C SER A 102 11.10 -12.60 3.94
N GLY A 103 12.23 -12.38 4.63
CA GLY A 103 13.37 -11.63 4.12
C GLY A 103 13.33 -10.15 4.48
N ASN A 104 14.34 -9.40 4.01
CA ASN A 104 14.55 -8.01 4.40
C ASN A 104 13.34 -7.12 4.07
N ILE A 105 12.78 -6.47 5.08
CA ILE A 105 11.56 -5.65 4.94
C ILE A 105 11.79 -4.51 3.96
N ALA A 106 12.87 -3.75 4.13
CA ALA A 106 13.12 -2.55 3.35
C ALA A 106 13.28 -2.86 1.85
N GLU A 107 13.99 -3.95 1.51
CA GLU A 107 14.13 -4.41 0.13
C GLU A 107 12.80 -4.86 -0.48
N ARG A 108 12.02 -5.67 0.25
CA ARG A 108 10.72 -6.20 -0.23
C ARG A 108 9.70 -5.07 -0.41
N VAL A 109 9.66 -4.10 0.52
CA VAL A 109 8.80 -2.92 0.43
C VAL A 109 9.25 -2.00 -0.70
N ALA A 110 10.55 -1.75 -0.87
CA ALA A 110 11.07 -0.97 -1.99
C ALA A 110 10.73 -1.62 -3.34
N ALA A 111 10.82 -2.94 -3.46
CA ALA A 111 10.37 -3.68 -4.64
C ALA A 111 8.88 -3.45 -4.91
N SER A 112 8.04 -3.57 -3.87
CA SER A 112 6.60 -3.32 -3.94
C SER A 112 6.25 -1.88 -4.33
N CYS A 113 7.13 -0.92 -4.08
CA CYS A 113 6.94 0.52 -4.37
C CYS A 113 7.66 0.98 -5.66
N SER A 114 8.38 0.10 -6.36
CA SER A 114 9.16 0.46 -7.55
C SER A 114 8.28 0.62 -8.79
N LEU A 115 7.54 1.74 -8.83
CA LEU A 115 6.66 2.08 -9.95
C LEU A 115 7.46 2.20 -11.25
N PRO A 116 7.16 1.39 -12.30
CA PRO A 116 7.91 1.40 -13.54
C PRO A 116 8.02 2.79 -14.17
N VAL A 117 9.13 3.05 -14.86
CA VAL A 117 9.52 4.34 -15.46
C VAL A 117 9.96 5.37 -14.42
N LEU A 118 9.24 5.51 -13.32
CA LEU A 118 9.57 6.48 -12.26
C LEU A 118 10.76 5.98 -11.43
N PHE A 119 10.69 4.75 -10.93
CA PHE A 119 11.74 4.16 -10.10
C PHE A 119 12.51 3.06 -10.82
N THR A 120 13.77 2.89 -10.42
CA THR A 120 14.58 1.76 -10.84
C THR A 120 14.00 0.47 -10.24
N PRO A 121 13.83 -0.61 -11.04
CA PRO A 121 13.48 -1.92 -10.51
C PRO A 121 14.45 -2.38 -9.43
N GLN A 122 13.97 -3.10 -8.42
CA GLN A 122 14.81 -3.66 -7.36
C GLN A 122 15.30 -5.04 -7.76
N ASN A 123 16.60 -5.29 -7.58
CA ASN A 123 17.16 -6.63 -7.77
C ASN A 123 17.26 -7.35 -6.43
N ILE A 124 16.52 -8.43 -6.27
CA ILE A 124 16.54 -9.25 -5.07
C ILE A 124 16.95 -10.66 -5.48
N GLU A 125 18.10 -11.10 -5.00
CA GLU A 125 18.63 -12.45 -5.26
C GLU A 125 18.73 -12.80 -6.75
N GLY A 126 19.00 -11.80 -7.60
CA GLY A 126 19.17 -11.97 -9.05
C GLY A 126 17.91 -11.76 -9.88
N THR A 127 16.73 -11.65 -9.28
CA THR A 127 15.46 -11.37 -9.94
C THR A 127 15.09 -9.89 -9.82
N TRP A 128 14.57 -9.29 -10.90
CA TRP A 128 14.13 -7.90 -10.93
C TRP A 128 12.65 -7.76 -10.59
N TYR A 129 12.37 -6.84 -9.67
CA TYR A 129 11.01 -6.58 -9.20
C TYR A 129 10.60 -5.13 -9.45
N VAL A 130 9.30 -4.96 -9.73
CA VAL A 130 8.63 -3.66 -9.82
C VAL A 130 7.39 -3.66 -8.95
N ASP A 131 6.71 -2.50 -8.88
CA ASP A 131 5.50 -2.31 -8.07
C ASP A 131 4.48 -3.44 -8.29
N GLY A 132 4.00 -4.00 -7.19
CA GLY A 132 3.05 -5.10 -7.21
C GLY A 132 1.71 -4.73 -7.85
N GLY A 133 1.36 -3.45 -7.85
CA GLY A 133 0.16 -2.92 -8.50
C GLY A 133 0.11 -3.19 -10.00
N VAL A 134 1.23 -3.46 -10.66
CA VAL A 134 1.27 -3.83 -12.08
C VAL A 134 0.41 -5.07 -12.35
N LEU A 135 0.48 -6.09 -11.51
CA LEU A 135 -0.28 -7.33 -11.65
C LEU A 135 -1.33 -7.55 -10.55
N MET A 136 -1.14 -7.01 -9.34
CA MET A 136 -2.04 -7.23 -8.21
C MET A 136 -2.06 -6.02 -7.26
N ASN A 137 -2.87 -5.01 -7.59
CA ASN A 137 -2.94 -3.76 -6.83
C ASN A 137 -3.80 -3.86 -5.55
N PHE A 138 -4.48 -4.96 -5.30
CA PHE A 138 -5.30 -5.17 -4.10
C PHE A 138 -5.21 -6.63 -3.67
N PRO A 139 -4.14 -7.04 -2.94
CA PRO A 139 -3.73 -8.44 -2.80
C PRO A 139 -4.54 -9.22 -1.73
N VAL A 140 -5.84 -9.38 -1.94
CA VAL A 140 -6.75 -10.13 -1.06
C VAL A 140 -6.55 -11.63 -1.19
N SER A 141 -6.40 -12.13 -2.42
CA SER A 141 -6.26 -13.56 -2.70
C SER A 141 -5.11 -14.21 -1.95
N VAL A 142 -4.04 -13.44 -1.68
CA VAL A 142 -2.82 -13.99 -1.08
C VAL A 142 -2.97 -14.40 0.38
N ILE A 143 -4.05 -13.94 1.03
CA ILE A 143 -4.39 -14.28 2.43
C ILE A 143 -5.81 -14.85 2.57
N ARG A 144 -6.62 -14.92 1.49
CA ARG A 144 -8.05 -15.28 1.59
C ARG A 144 -8.31 -16.62 2.26
N GLU A 145 -7.51 -17.63 1.94
CA GLU A 145 -7.70 -18.99 2.49
C GLU A 145 -7.25 -19.12 3.96
N GLU A 146 -6.51 -18.14 4.48
CA GLU A 146 -6.00 -18.11 5.86
C GLU A 146 -6.90 -17.30 6.79
N CYS A 147 -7.91 -16.60 6.26
CA CYS A 147 -8.73 -15.65 7.00
C CYS A 147 -10.20 -16.03 6.96
N ASP A 148 -10.86 -16.01 8.12
CA ASP A 148 -12.33 -16.13 8.19
C ASP A 148 -13.00 -14.87 7.62
N LYS A 149 -12.42 -13.69 7.91
CA LYS A 149 -12.91 -12.39 7.44
C LYS A 149 -11.78 -11.52 6.93
N ILE A 150 -12.04 -10.80 5.85
CA ILE A 150 -11.10 -9.82 5.28
C ILE A 150 -11.75 -8.45 5.16
N ILE A 151 -11.07 -7.46 5.73
CA ILE A 151 -11.39 -6.05 5.57
C ILE A 151 -10.43 -5.47 4.55
N GLY A 152 -10.95 -5.04 3.41
CA GLY A 152 -10.17 -4.37 2.38
C GLY A 152 -10.19 -2.86 2.58
N LEU A 153 -9.00 -2.23 2.57
CA LEU A 153 -8.84 -0.78 2.66
C LEU A 153 -8.30 -0.25 1.32
N ASN A 154 -9.14 0.42 0.55
CA ASN A 154 -8.76 0.97 -0.76
C ASN A 154 -8.56 2.48 -0.69
N VAL A 155 -7.36 2.92 -0.99
CA VAL A 155 -6.96 4.34 -1.06
C VAL A 155 -6.64 4.80 -2.48
N SER A 156 -6.90 3.97 -3.48
CA SER A 156 -6.60 4.26 -4.90
C SER A 156 -7.92 4.45 -5.68
N PRO A 157 -8.50 5.66 -5.68
CA PRO A 157 -9.73 5.96 -6.43
C PRO A 157 -9.46 5.97 -7.94
N LEU A 158 -10.52 5.84 -8.74
CA LEU A 158 -10.42 6.01 -10.18
C LEU A 158 -10.23 7.51 -10.51
N ILE A 159 -9.10 7.85 -11.12
CA ILE A 159 -8.78 9.22 -11.56
C ILE A 159 -9.22 9.39 -13.02
N THR A 160 -10.18 10.29 -13.27
CA THR A 160 -10.70 10.60 -14.61
C THR A 160 -10.40 12.02 -15.07
N ASP A 161 -9.76 12.83 -14.23
CA ASP A 161 -9.51 14.24 -14.47
C ASP A 161 -8.54 14.50 -15.63
N GLU A 162 -8.46 15.75 -16.07
CA GLU A 162 -7.51 16.19 -17.10
C GLU A 162 -6.06 15.92 -16.67
N TYR A 163 -5.22 15.56 -17.62
CA TYR A 163 -3.81 15.28 -17.37
C TYR A 163 -2.92 15.89 -18.45
N ASN A 164 -1.68 16.18 -18.09
CA ASN A 164 -0.67 16.61 -19.05
C ASN A 164 -0.31 15.44 -19.99
N GLN A 165 -0.29 15.70 -21.32
CA GLN A 165 0.02 14.67 -22.34
C GLN A 165 1.53 14.44 -22.53
N SER A 166 2.35 14.59 -21.48
CA SER A 166 3.75 14.18 -21.50
C SER A 166 3.88 12.65 -21.46
N ILE A 167 5.01 12.12 -21.95
CA ILE A 167 5.27 10.68 -21.96
C ILE A 167 5.13 10.09 -20.54
N LEU A 168 5.67 10.77 -19.53
CA LEU A 168 5.59 10.32 -18.15
C LEU A 168 4.15 10.31 -17.63
N SER A 169 3.38 11.37 -17.90
CA SER A 169 1.97 11.46 -17.48
C SER A 169 1.09 10.41 -18.15
N ILE A 170 1.35 10.12 -19.44
CA ILE A 170 0.66 9.05 -20.17
C ILE A 170 0.98 7.70 -19.55
N ALA A 171 2.26 7.42 -19.25
CA ALA A 171 2.66 6.17 -18.62
C ALA A 171 2.04 6.00 -17.22
N GLN A 172 2.09 7.03 -16.38
CA GLN A 172 1.47 7.02 -15.05
C GLN A 172 -0.03 6.77 -15.13
N ARG A 173 -0.73 7.39 -16.09
CA ARG A 173 -2.16 7.16 -16.28
C ARG A 173 -2.47 5.75 -16.76
N ALA A 174 -1.68 5.22 -17.66
CA ALA A 174 -1.83 3.83 -18.12
C ALA A 174 -1.64 2.84 -16.96
N TYR A 175 -0.62 3.02 -16.13
CA TYR A 175 -0.42 2.21 -14.91
C TYR A 175 -1.60 2.35 -13.96
N HIS A 176 -2.11 3.56 -13.74
CA HIS A 176 -3.27 3.76 -12.88
C HIS A 176 -4.48 2.94 -13.35
N PHE A 177 -4.76 2.91 -14.66
CA PHE A 177 -5.85 2.10 -15.20
C PHE A 177 -5.59 0.59 -15.06
N MET A 178 -4.35 0.14 -15.23
CA MET A 178 -3.96 -1.25 -14.98
C MET A 178 -4.18 -1.64 -13.51
N PHE A 179 -3.78 -0.78 -12.57
CA PHE A 179 -3.96 -0.99 -11.14
C PHE A 179 -5.44 -1.10 -10.78
N GLN A 180 -6.29 -0.24 -11.34
CA GLN A 180 -7.73 -0.30 -11.12
C GLN A 180 -8.34 -1.58 -11.72
N ALA A 181 -7.96 -1.93 -12.94
CA ALA A 181 -8.51 -3.11 -13.62
C ALA A 181 -8.23 -4.41 -12.86
N ASN A 182 -7.00 -4.60 -12.36
CA ASN A 182 -6.64 -5.81 -11.64
C ASN A 182 -7.19 -5.85 -10.20
N ALA A 183 -7.50 -4.70 -9.59
CA ALA A 183 -8.09 -4.62 -8.26
C ALA A 183 -9.56 -5.03 -8.19
N ILE A 184 -10.32 -4.94 -9.29
CA ILE A 184 -11.77 -5.18 -9.31
C ILE A 184 -12.13 -6.59 -8.81
N SER A 185 -11.43 -7.61 -9.28
CA SER A 185 -11.69 -9.00 -8.89
C SER A 185 -11.30 -9.27 -7.43
N GLU A 186 -10.25 -8.62 -6.96
CA GLU A 186 -9.75 -8.77 -5.60
C GLU A 186 -10.67 -8.11 -4.56
N LYS A 187 -11.18 -6.90 -4.86
CA LYS A 187 -12.13 -6.19 -3.98
C LYS A 187 -13.38 -7.02 -3.69
N ARG A 188 -13.84 -7.81 -4.66
CA ARG A 188 -15.02 -8.69 -4.49
C ARG A 188 -14.81 -9.84 -3.50
N LYS A 189 -13.57 -10.13 -3.13
CA LYS A 189 -13.20 -11.19 -2.18
C LYS A 189 -13.15 -10.71 -0.74
N CYS A 190 -13.34 -9.40 -0.48
CA CYS A 190 -13.45 -8.85 0.86
C CYS A 190 -14.82 -9.12 1.46
N ASP A 191 -14.86 -9.35 2.76
CA ASP A 191 -16.09 -9.37 3.56
C ASP A 191 -16.59 -7.95 3.87
N LEU A 192 -15.66 -7.02 4.02
CA LEU A 192 -15.94 -5.59 4.14
C LEU A 192 -14.93 -4.81 3.30
N LEU A 193 -15.41 -3.93 2.44
CA LEU A 193 -14.59 -3.00 1.67
C LEU A 193 -14.80 -1.57 2.16
N ILE A 194 -13.72 -0.90 2.54
CA ILE A 194 -13.69 0.51 2.91
C ILE A 194 -12.92 1.26 1.84
N GLU A 195 -13.60 2.18 1.16
CA GLU A 195 -13.01 3.01 0.10
C GLU A 195 -13.04 4.48 0.49
N THR A 196 -11.97 5.19 0.18
CA THR A 196 -11.89 6.63 0.41
C THR A 196 -12.12 7.38 -0.88
N ASN A 197 -13.11 8.26 -0.91
CA ASN A 197 -13.34 9.18 -2.01
C ASN A 197 -12.55 10.49 -1.81
N GLY A 198 -12.27 11.20 -2.93
CA GLY A 198 -11.63 12.53 -2.87
C GLY A 198 -10.13 12.50 -2.60
N LEU A 199 -9.45 11.38 -2.84
CA LEU A 199 -7.99 11.31 -2.82
C LEU A 199 -7.34 11.64 -4.17
N GLN A 200 -8.12 11.73 -5.23
CA GLN A 200 -7.66 12.15 -6.57
C GLN A 200 -7.10 13.57 -6.60
N ASP A 201 -7.50 14.42 -5.64
CA ASP A 201 -7.07 15.82 -5.54
C ASP A 201 -5.63 15.95 -4.99
N TYR A 202 -5.04 14.84 -4.55
CA TYR A 202 -3.69 14.81 -3.98
C TYR A 202 -2.71 14.14 -4.95
N SER A 203 -1.61 14.83 -5.24
CA SER A 203 -0.53 14.22 -6.00
C SER A 203 0.28 13.27 -5.12
N ASN A 204 0.80 12.20 -5.71
CA ASN A 204 1.66 11.22 -5.01
C ASN A 204 2.95 11.84 -4.40
N HIS A 205 3.23 13.10 -4.69
CA HIS A 205 4.43 13.82 -4.23
C HIS A 205 4.15 14.82 -3.11
N GLU A 206 2.86 14.98 -2.71
CA GLU A 206 2.45 15.95 -1.69
C GLU A 206 2.43 15.33 -0.28
N LEU A 207 3.61 14.91 0.22
CA LEU A 207 3.73 14.38 1.59
C LEU A 207 3.32 15.42 2.65
N GLY A 208 3.38 16.72 2.37
CA GLY A 208 2.92 17.78 3.28
C GLY A 208 1.40 17.81 3.54
N LYS A 209 0.61 16.92 2.93
CA LYS A 209 -0.84 16.78 3.16
C LYS A 209 -1.23 15.45 3.83
N VAL A 210 -0.26 14.77 4.44
CA VAL A 210 -0.45 13.44 5.03
C VAL A 210 -1.55 13.44 6.09
N GLU A 211 -1.62 14.45 6.95
CA GLU A 211 -2.66 14.57 7.97
C GLU A 211 -4.07 14.72 7.34
N GLU A 212 -4.21 15.53 6.29
CA GLU A 212 -5.50 15.70 5.60
C GLU A 212 -5.96 14.39 4.94
N ILE A 213 -5.02 13.67 4.30
CA ILE A 213 -5.26 12.35 3.71
C ILE A 213 -5.64 11.34 4.79
N PHE A 214 -4.95 11.36 5.92
CA PHE A 214 -5.25 10.51 7.08
C PHE A 214 -6.68 10.73 7.58
N LEU A 215 -7.09 11.99 7.77
CA LEU A 215 -8.44 12.35 8.23
C LEU A 215 -9.52 11.90 7.25
N LYS A 216 -9.29 12.03 5.95
CA LYS A 216 -10.23 11.51 4.93
C LYS A 216 -10.42 10.00 5.06
N GLY A 217 -9.32 9.25 5.18
CA GLY A 217 -9.37 7.81 5.38
C GLY A 217 -10.02 7.41 6.71
N TYR A 218 -9.74 8.14 7.78
CA TYR A 218 -10.33 7.93 9.10
C TYR A 218 -11.86 8.12 9.05
N ASN A 219 -12.34 9.22 8.47
CA ASN A 219 -13.76 9.52 8.35
C ASN A 219 -14.49 8.48 7.49
N ALA A 220 -13.94 8.10 6.34
CA ALA A 220 -14.53 7.07 5.49
C ALA A 220 -14.73 5.73 6.22
N ALA A 221 -13.76 5.32 7.04
CA ALA A 221 -13.89 4.11 7.84
C ALA A 221 -14.94 4.26 8.95
N ASN A 222 -14.95 5.39 9.67
CA ASN A 222 -15.93 5.65 10.72
C ASN A 222 -17.37 5.67 10.20
N ASP A 223 -17.61 6.28 9.03
CA ASP A 223 -18.95 6.32 8.44
C ASP A 223 -19.49 4.89 8.18
N ILE A 224 -18.65 4.00 7.66
CA ILE A 224 -19.02 2.62 7.41
C ILE A 224 -19.23 1.86 8.72
N LEU A 225 -18.32 2.01 9.70
CA LEU A 225 -18.44 1.35 11.01
C LEU A 225 -19.67 1.83 11.76
N TYR A 226 -20.00 3.13 11.68
CA TYR A 226 -21.20 3.70 12.27
C TYR A 226 -22.48 3.14 11.62
N ALA A 227 -22.52 3.07 10.29
CA ALA A 227 -23.66 2.50 9.56
C ALA A 227 -23.90 1.04 9.96
N LEU A 228 -22.85 0.20 10.02
CA LEU A 228 -22.94 -1.18 10.48
C LEU A 228 -23.52 -1.28 11.91
N LYS A 229 -23.09 -0.40 12.80
CA LYS A 229 -23.57 -0.37 14.19
C LYS A 229 -25.06 0.00 14.29
N GLN A 230 -25.52 0.96 13.48
CA GLN A 230 -26.95 1.36 13.43
C GLN A 230 -27.84 0.24 12.92
N GLU A 231 -27.37 -0.53 11.96
CA GLU A 231 -28.10 -1.70 11.44
C GLU A 231 -28.06 -2.92 12.37
N LYS A 232 -27.45 -2.80 13.56
CA LYS A 232 -27.14 -3.91 14.49
C LYS A 232 -26.37 -5.06 13.80
N ARG A 233 -25.63 -4.72 12.77
CA ARG A 233 -24.73 -5.63 12.03
C ARG A 233 -23.33 -5.45 12.57
N THR A 234 -22.59 -6.51 12.57
CA THR A 234 -21.16 -6.50 12.82
C THR A 234 -20.47 -7.10 11.60
N ILE A 235 -19.19 -6.81 11.42
CA ILE A 235 -18.38 -7.42 10.35
C ILE A 235 -18.50 -8.96 10.41
N TRP A 236 -18.63 -9.51 11.63
CA TRP A 236 -18.73 -10.94 11.90
C TRP A 236 -20.09 -11.56 11.55
N ASN A 237 -21.16 -10.77 11.55
CA ASN A 237 -22.54 -11.21 11.33
C ASN A 237 -23.11 -10.79 9.97
N THR A 238 -22.30 -10.19 9.11
CA THR A 238 -22.73 -9.82 7.75
C THR A 238 -22.70 -11.08 6.89
N PRO A 239 -23.83 -11.53 6.28
CA PRO A 239 -23.82 -12.61 5.29
C PRO A 239 -23.00 -12.18 4.08
N LEU A 240 -22.26 -13.09 3.48
CA LEU A 240 -21.56 -12.93 2.21
C LEU A 240 -22.54 -12.62 1.08
#